data_6716fc871901ebb1c4b35cd6281193b8
#
_entry.id   6716fc871901ebb1c4b35cd6281193b8
#
_cell.length_a   1.000
_cell.length_b   1.000
_cell.length_c   1.000
_cell.angle_alpha   90.00
_cell.angle_beta   90.00
_cell.angle_gamma   90.00
#
_symmetry.space_group_name_H-M   'P 1'
#
loop_
_entity.id
_entity.type
_entity.pdbx_description
1 polymer ?
#
loop_
_entity_poly.entity_id
_entity_poly.type
_entity_poly.pdbx_seq_one_letter_code
_entity_poly.pdbx_strand_id
1 'polypeptide(L)'
;MNDTFWEDLANIPTLSEAEAIHRPDGGRFYPSLIAAEFDGFRPLMIDLTLPPGSGPHPVVLYIHGGGWVIGSPKITNATLLRFDPFERIVGAGYALARVSYRLVNEARFPAQIHDVLACIRYVRAKADRFGLDAARLAVLGESAGGYLALMAGLAGEAFAGEVGVKGQSSGVQAVVNWYGVTDLLTIAEQGHADGRPQDPGARPPAERLLGRASDPELVRYASPISHISATAPPVLTQHGTADRLVPFAQALQLHKAMTAAGARHHLDPIEGADHCFWNAQDTGLTNRMLGFLGTALS
;
A
#
# COMPACT_ATOMS: atom_id res chain seq x y z
N MET A 1 31.38 -12.31 -31.60
CA MET A 1 31.04 -12.24 -30.18
C MET A 1 31.06 -13.66 -29.66
N ASN A 2 31.87 -13.94 -28.66
CA ASN A 2 32.03 -15.33 -28.15
C ASN A 2 30.73 -15.75 -27.44
N ASP A 3 30.27 -16.97 -27.67
CA ASP A 3 29.08 -17.55 -27.01
C ASP A 3 29.17 -17.53 -25.46
N THR A 4 30.42 -17.51 -24.94
CA THR A 4 30.68 -17.41 -23.49
C THR A 4 30.18 -16.14 -22.82
N PHE A 5 30.01 -15.02 -23.55
CA PHE A 5 29.48 -13.77 -22.96
C PHE A 5 28.05 -13.94 -22.43
N TRP A 6 27.20 -14.68 -23.12
CA TRP A 6 25.82 -14.94 -22.70
C TRP A 6 25.74 -15.96 -21.58
N GLU A 7 26.63 -16.93 -21.53
CA GLU A 7 26.75 -17.89 -20.43
C GLU A 7 27.23 -17.22 -19.14
N ASP A 8 28.14 -16.26 -19.23
CA ASP A 8 28.59 -15.46 -18.08
C ASP A 8 27.47 -14.57 -17.51
N LEU A 9 26.60 -14.01 -18.37
CA LEU A 9 25.45 -13.24 -17.94
C LEU A 9 24.39 -14.09 -17.20
N ALA A 10 24.23 -15.35 -17.60
CA ALA A 10 23.33 -16.29 -16.94
C ALA A 10 23.78 -16.65 -15.51
N ASN A 11 25.05 -16.45 -15.19
CA ASN A 11 25.66 -16.72 -13.88
C ASN A 11 25.82 -15.48 -13.01
N ILE A 12 25.26 -14.32 -13.39
CA ILE A 12 25.23 -13.16 -12.51
C ILE A 12 24.38 -13.50 -11.30
N PRO A 13 24.91 -13.39 -10.05
CA PRO A 13 24.11 -13.67 -8.86
C PRO A 13 22.85 -12.80 -8.87
N THR A 14 21.69 -13.44 -8.76
CA THR A 14 20.42 -12.70 -8.66
C THR A 14 20.43 -11.87 -7.38
N LEU A 15 20.00 -10.62 -7.46
CA LEU A 15 19.89 -9.69 -6.31
C LEU A 15 18.97 -10.22 -5.19
N SER A 16 18.37 -11.40 -5.38
CA SER A 16 17.46 -12.06 -4.41
C SER A 16 18.11 -12.49 -3.10
N GLU A 17 19.43 -12.44 -3.00
CA GLU A 17 20.21 -12.85 -1.83
C GLU A 17 20.86 -11.67 -1.10
N ALA A 18 20.21 -10.51 -1.06
CA ALA A 18 20.70 -9.36 -0.31
C ALA A 18 21.02 -9.75 1.15
N GLU A 19 22.26 -9.49 1.55
CA GLU A 19 22.67 -9.66 2.94
C GLU A 19 21.99 -8.61 3.83
N ALA A 20 21.76 -8.97 5.09
CA ALA A 20 21.20 -8.06 6.06
C ALA A 20 22.18 -6.96 6.42
N ILE A 21 21.72 -5.73 6.41
CA ILE A 21 22.41 -4.60 7.04
C ILE A 21 21.95 -4.55 8.50
N HIS A 22 22.90 -4.67 9.44
CA HIS A 22 22.61 -4.57 10.85
C HIS A 22 22.31 -3.12 11.25
N ARG A 23 21.22 -2.92 11.95
CA ARG A 23 20.78 -1.63 12.46
C ARG A 23 21.38 -1.37 13.85
N PRO A 24 21.56 -0.09 14.26
CA PRO A 24 22.07 0.25 15.60
C PRO A 24 21.21 -0.25 16.75
N ASP A 25 19.89 -0.42 16.52
CA ASP A 25 18.93 -0.93 17.51
C ASP A 25 18.96 -2.47 17.66
N GLY A 26 19.84 -3.16 16.93
CA GLY A 26 19.90 -4.62 16.89
C GLY A 26 18.95 -5.28 15.90
N GLY A 27 18.17 -4.50 15.18
CA GLY A 27 17.31 -4.95 14.07
C GLY A 27 18.13 -5.24 12.81
N ARG A 28 17.43 -5.62 11.73
CA ARG A 28 18.03 -5.95 10.44
C ARG A 28 17.28 -5.25 9.31
N PHE A 29 18.02 -4.83 8.28
CA PHE A 29 17.44 -4.24 7.08
C PHE A 29 17.92 -5.02 5.85
N TYR A 30 16.99 -5.44 5.02
CA TYR A 30 17.22 -6.11 3.75
C TYR A 30 16.76 -5.19 2.61
N PRO A 31 17.68 -4.50 1.92
CA PRO A 31 17.31 -3.63 0.81
C PRO A 31 16.99 -4.44 -0.46
N SER A 32 16.00 -4.01 -1.20
CA SER A 32 15.74 -4.44 -2.59
C SER A 32 15.58 -5.95 -2.78
N LEU A 33 14.92 -6.64 -1.84
CA LEU A 33 14.51 -8.03 -2.05
C LEU A 33 13.61 -8.12 -3.29
N ILE A 34 13.84 -9.09 -4.17
CA ILE A 34 13.10 -9.26 -5.41
C ILE A 34 11.85 -10.11 -5.15
N ALA A 35 10.68 -9.50 -5.22
CA ALA A 35 9.39 -10.17 -5.04
C ALA A 35 8.86 -10.80 -6.33
N ALA A 36 9.16 -10.21 -7.47
CA ALA A 36 8.84 -10.75 -8.79
C ALA A 36 9.75 -10.14 -9.84
N GLU A 37 10.02 -10.92 -10.89
CA GLU A 37 10.79 -10.50 -12.06
C GLU A 37 9.88 -10.43 -13.29
N PHE A 38 10.22 -9.55 -14.21
CA PHE A 38 9.55 -9.37 -15.49
C PHE A 38 10.58 -9.30 -16.60
N ASP A 39 10.38 -10.02 -17.66
CA ASP A 39 11.28 -10.02 -18.81
C ASP A 39 11.41 -8.62 -19.41
N GLY A 40 12.63 -8.09 -19.45
CA GLY A 40 12.94 -6.79 -20.01
C GLY A 40 12.43 -5.58 -19.20
N PHE A 41 12.09 -5.78 -17.94
CA PHE A 41 11.56 -4.74 -17.05
C PHE A 41 12.22 -4.79 -15.66
N ARG A 42 12.13 -3.68 -14.91
CA ARG A 42 12.64 -3.66 -13.53
C ARG A 42 11.87 -4.65 -12.64
N PRO A 43 12.51 -5.35 -11.73
CA PRO A 43 11.83 -6.25 -10.81
C PRO A 43 10.95 -5.48 -9.82
N LEU A 44 9.98 -6.18 -9.22
CA LEU A 44 9.30 -5.71 -8.00
C LEU A 44 10.23 -5.88 -6.81
N MET A 45 10.38 -4.82 -6.03
CA MET A 45 11.30 -4.79 -4.89
C MET A 45 10.58 -4.54 -3.58
N ILE A 46 11.12 -5.16 -2.54
CA ILE A 46 10.73 -4.96 -1.15
C ILE A 46 11.96 -4.53 -0.35
N ASP A 47 11.85 -3.42 0.38
CA ASP A 47 12.76 -3.08 1.46
C ASP A 47 12.17 -3.60 2.77
N LEU A 48 12.81 -4.60 3.38
CA LEU A 48 12.31 -5.25 4.59
C LEU A 48 13.15 -4.83 5.80
N THR A 49 12.50 -4.19 6.77
CA THR A 49 13.10 -3.84 8.07
C THR A 49 12.53 -4.75 9.14
N LEU A 50 13.40 -5.41 9.88
CA LEU A 50 13.04 -6.28 11.00
C LEU A 50 13.40 -5.60 12.32
N PRO A 51 12.51 -5.66 13.33
CA PRO A 51 12.86 -5.24 14.68
C PRO A 51 13.92 -6.16 15.31
N PRO A 52 14.51 -5.79 16.46
CA PRO A 52 15.35 -6.68 17.25
C PRO A 52 14.64 -7.97 17.64
N GLY A 53 15.42 -9.06 17.79
CA GLY A 53 14.91 -10.37 18.21
C GLY A 53 14.73 -11.36 17.06
N SER A 54 14.34 -12.59 17.43
CA SER A 54 14.24 -13.71 16.50
C SER A 54 12.88 -13.81 15.79
N GLY A 55 11.87 -13.09 16.26
CA GLY A 55 10.49 -13.22 15.77
C GLY A 55 9.75 -14.44 16.37
N PRO A 56 8.65 -14.92 15.75
CA PRO A 56 8.09 -14.40 14.50
C PRO A 56 7.43 -13.01 14.68
N HIS A 57 7.81 -12.07 13.82
CA HIS A 57 7.30 -10.69 13.85
C HIS A 57 6.05 -10.54 13.00
N PRO A 58 4.96 -9.94 13.50
CA PRO A 58 3.85 -9.55 12.65
C PRO A 58 4.32 -8.52 11.63
N VAL A 59 3.66 -8.46 10.47
CA VAL A 59 4.14 -7.68 9.31
C VAL A 59 3.20 -6.53 9.01
N VAL A 60 3.78 -5.34 8.78
CA VAL A 60 3.09 -4.22 8.12
C VAL A 60 3.73 -4.02 6.75
N LEU A 61 2.93 -4.23 5.69
CA LEU A 61 3.35 -3.99 4.33
C LEU A 61 2.92 -2.57 3.93
N TYR A 62 3.91 -1.69 3.69
CA TYR A 62 3.67 -0.30 3.33
C TYR A 62 3.71 -0.07 1.82
N ILE A 63 2.70 0.62 1.30
CA ILE A 63 2.48 0.95 -0.10
C ILE A 63 2.55 2.47 -0.28
N HIS A 64 3.52 2.94 -1.04
CA HIS A 64 3.75 4.37 -1.24
C HIS A 64 2.65 5.04 -2.09
N GLY A 65 2.48 6.34 -1.88
CA GLY A 65 1.63 7.22 -2.69
C GLY A 65 2.27 7.64 -4.02
N GLY A 66 1.82 8.76 -4.56
CA GLY A 66 2.36 9.37 -5.78
C GLY A 66 1.41 9.31 -6.99
N GLY A 67 0.10 9.16 -6.76
CA GLY A 67 -0.94 9.19 -7.80
C GLY A 67 -0.78 8.11 -8.86
N TRP A 68 -0.16 6.99 -8.50
CA TRP A 68 0.22 5.86 -9.38
C TRP A 68 1.22 6.23 -10.49
N VAL A 69 1.71 7.47 -10.56
CA VAL A 69 2.59 7.99 -11.62
C VAL A 69 4.04 8.06 -11.18
N ILE A 70 4.26 8.33 -9.90
CA ILE A 70 5.58 8.46 -9.28
C ILE A 70 5.61 7.71 -7.95
N GLY A 71 6.79 7.57 -7.37
CA GLY A 71 6.99 6.97 -6.06
C GLY A 71 7.89 5.73 -6.11
N SER A 72 8.33 5.34 -4.94
CA SER A 72 9.24 4.21 -4.73
C SER A 72 9.24 3.84 -3.25
N PRO A 73 9.52 2.59 -2.87
CA PRO A 73 9.73 2.21 -1.47
C PRO A 73 10.90 2.95 -0.81
N LYS A 74 11.79 3.53 -1.61
CA LYS A 74 12.99 4.26 -1.16
C LYS A 74 12.73 5.74 -0.88
N ILE A 75 11.57 6.26 -1.29
CA ILE A 75 11.19 7.67 -1.13
C ILE A 75 10.06 7.76 -0.12
N THR A 76 10.21 8.63 0.86
CA THR A 76 9.17 8.92 1.84
C THR A 76 8.76 10.38 1.69
N ASN A 77 7.46 10.64 1.72
CA ASN A 77 6.93 11.99 1.77
C ASN A 77 7.47 12.72 3.01
N ALA A 78 8.07 13.88 2.82
CA ALA A 78 8.69 14.66 3.90
C ALA A 78 7.69 14.99 5.03
N THR A 79 6.40 15.16 4.70
CA THR A 79 5.36 15.40 5.71
C THR A 79 5.17 14.20 6.63
N LEU A 80 5.23 12.99 6.10
CA LEU A 80 5.11 11.76 6.89
C LEU A 80 6.29 11.57 7.83
N LEU A 81 7.48 12.06 7.46
CA LEU A 81 8.66 11.97 8.32
C LEU A 81 8.45 12.66 9.69
N ARG A 82 7.59 13.68 9.76
CA ARG A 82 7.23 14.34 11.03
C ARG A 82 6.59 13.40 12.05
N PHE A 83 5.88 12.39 11.58
CA PHE A 83 5.14 11.44 12.42
C PHE A 83 5.93 10.18 12.71
N ASP A 84 7.11 10.05 12.06
CA ASP A 84 8.03 8.92 12.18
C ASP A 84 7.35 7.54 12.17
N PRO A 85 6.45 7.28 11.21
CA PRO A 85 5.63 6.08 11.24
C PRO A 85 6.45 4.81 11.10
N PHE A 86 7.53 4.83 10.33
CA PHE A 86 8.28 3.62 10.00
C PHE A 86 9.12 3.12 11.16
N GLU A 87 9.88 4.01 11.82
CA GLU A 87 10.64 3.64 13.00
C GLU A 87 9.72 3.25 14.17
N ARG A 88 8.56 3.90 14.26
CA ARG A 88 7.58 3.57 15.31
C ARG A 88 6.88 2.23 15.07
N ILE A 89 6.61 1.84 13.81
CA ILE A 89 6.14 0.50 13.45
C ILE A 89 7.18 -0.55 13.85
N VAL A 90 8.43 -0.34 13.46
CA VAL A 90 9.52 -1.26 13.80
C VAL A 90 9.76 -1.31 15.33
N GLY A 91 9.78 -0.15 15.99
CA GLY A 91 9.91 -0.05 17.45
C GLY A 91 8.76 -0.68 18.24
N ALA A 92 7.59 -0.82 17.63
CA ALA A 92 6.45 -1.55 18.20
C ALA A 92 6.51 -3.08 17.97
N GLY A 93 7.60 -3.59 17.36
CA GLY A 93 7.83 -5.02 17.16
C GLY A 93 7.31 -5.58 15.84
N TYR A 94 6.84 -4.75 14.91
CA TYR A 94 6.42 -5.18 13.59
C TYR A 94 7.59 -5.21 12.61
N ALA A 95 7.65 -6.22 11.76
CA ALA A 95 8.44 -6.16 10.54
C ALA A 95 7.77 -5.19 9.56
N LEU A 96 8.55 -4.32 8.94
CA LEU A 96 8.07 -3.35 7.94
C LEU A 96 8.57 -3.72 6.55
N ALA A 97 7.65 -4.09 5.66
CA ALA A 97 7.92 -4.38 4.25
C ALA A 97 7.46 -3.20 3.38
N ARG A 98 8.38 -2.37 2.89
CA ARG A 98 8.08 -1.26 1.98
C ARG A 98 8.17 -1.77 0.55
N VAL A 99 7.06 -1.71 -0.20
CA VAL A 99 6.96 -2.39 -1.50
C VAL A 99 6.90 -1.42 -2.68
N SER A 100 7.45 -1.85 -3.82
CA SER A 100 7.24 -1.21 -5.10
C SER A 100 6.02 -1.80 -5.82
N TYR A 101 5.48 -1.06 -6.77
CA TYR A 101 4.51 -1.52 -7.76
C TYR A 101 4.80 -0.84 -9.10
N ARG A 102 4.32 -1.41 -10.22
CA ARG A 102 4.45 -0.77 -11.54
C ARG A 102 3.55 0.46 -11.60
N LEU A 103 4.14 1.57 -12.02
CA LEU A 103 3.44 2.84 -12.20
C LEU A 103 2.60 2.81 -13.50
N VAL A 104 1.65 3.73 -13.64
CA VAL A 104 0.73 3.74 -14.81
C VAL A 104 1.40 4.04 -16.14
N ASN A 105 2.59 4.63 -16.13
CA ASN A 105 3.44 4.80 -17.30
C ASN A 105 4.26 3.54 -17.64
N GLU A 106 4.33 2.58 -16.74
CA GLU A 106 5.00 1.30 -16.90
C GLU A 106 4.02 0.18 -17.28
N ALA A 107 2.86 0.12 -16.62
CA ALA A 107 1.81 -0.86 -16.88
C ALA A 107 0.43 -0.31 -16.51
N ARG A 108 -0.59 -0.70 -17.26
CA ARG A 108 -1.97 -0.27 -16.99
C ARG A 108 -2.59 -1.07 -15.85
N PHE A 109 -3.64 -0.50 -15.23
CA PHE A 109 -4.51 -1.24 -14.32
C PHE A 109 -4.98 -2.56 -15.01
N PRO A 110 -4.98 -3.70 -14.30
CA PRO A 110 -4.81 -3.89 -12.85
C PRO A 110 -3.38 -4.21 -12.38
N ALA A 111 -2.34 -3.92 -13.17
CA ALA A 111 -0.96 -4.28 -12.84
C ALA A 111 -0.54 -3.83 -11.43
N GLN A 112 -0.95 -2.64 -10.99
CA GLN A 112 -0.60 -2.07 -9.69
C GLN A 112 -1.08 -2.95 -8.53
N ILE A 113 -2.32 -3.44 -8.61
CA ILE A 113 -2.85 -4.32 -7.56
C ILE A 113 -2.24 -5.73 -7.64
N HIS A 114 -2.02 -6.27 -8.83
CA HIS A 114 -1.33 -7.55 -9.00
C HIS A 114 0.05 -7.54 -8.34
N ASP A 115 0.78 -6.44 -8.46
CA ASP A 115 2.12 -6.27 -7.91
C ASP A 115 2.11 -6.22 -6.37
N VAL A 116 1.16 -5.48 -5.79
CA VAL A 116 0.98 -5.45 -4.33
C VAL A 116 0.63 -6.84 -3.78
N LEU A 117 -0.28 -7.56 -4.43
CA LEU A 117 -0.65 -8.92 -4.03
C LEU A 117 0.52 -9.90 -4.20
N ALA A 118 1.38 -9.72 -5.22
CA ALA A 118 2.61 -10.48 -5.37
C ALA A 118 3.58 -10.24 -4.21
N CYS A 119 3.73 -8.98 -3.76
CA CYS A 119 4.56 -8.66 -2.59
C CYS A 119 4.01 -9.30 -1.30
N ILE A 120 2.68 -9.33 -1.10
CA ILE A 120 2.06 -10.03 0.04
C ILE A 120 2.38 -11.52 -0.01
N ARG A 121 2.23 -12.18 -1.17
CA ARG A 121 2.56 -13.60 -1.34
C ARG A 121 4.03 -13.88 -1.11
N TYR A 122 4.93 -13.00 -1.57
CA TYR A 122 6.37 -13.12 -1.31
C TYR A 122 6.69 -13.09 0.19
N VAL A 123 6.14 -12.12 0.93
CA VAL A 123 6.33 -12.01 2.38
C VAL A 123 5.90 -13.31 3.08
N ARG A 124 4.75 -13.87 2.70
CA ARG A 124 4.29 -15.16 3.24
C ARG A 124 5.22 -16.33 2.89
N ALA A 125 5.63 -16.42 1.64
CA ALA A 125 6.52 -17.51 1.17
C ALA A 125 7.90 -17.46 1.83
N LYS A 126 8.34 -16.29 2.26
CA LYS A 126 9.65 -16.08 2.88
C LYS A 126 9.57 -15.89 4.42
N ALA A 127 8.42 -16.15 5.02
CA ALA A 127 8.19 -15.92 6.45
C ALA A 127 9.22 -16.64 7.33
N ASP A 128 9.47 -17.91 7.12
CA ASP A 128 10.45 -18.70 7.88
C ASP A 128 11.87 -18.13 7.74
N ARG A 129 12.26 -17.74 6.51
CA ARG A 129 13.59 -17.17 6.25
C ARG A 129 13.87 -15.91 7.07
N PHE A 130 12.87 -15.04 7.21
CA PHE A 130 13.03 -13.75 7.85
C PHE A 130 12.50 -13.68 9.29
N GLY A 131 11.93 -14.75 9.80
CA GLY A 131 11.30 -14.76 11.12
C GLY A 131 10.03 -13.89 11.18
N LEU A 132 9.17 -13.99 10.14
CA LEU A 132 7.91 -13.26 10.04
C LEU A 132 6.73 -14.14 10.46
N ASP A 133 5.70 -13.51 11.00
CA ASP A 133 4.42 -14.17 11.23
C ASP A 133 3.50 -13.99 10.02
N ALA A 134 3.44 -15.02 9.20
CA ALA A 134 2.62 -15.03 7.99
C ALA A 134 1.11 -14.94 8.25
N ALA A 135 0.65 -15.23 9.47
CA ALA A 135 -0.76 -15.16 9.86
C ALA A 135 -1.17 -13.75 10.33
N ARG A 136 -0.20 -12.91 10.72
CA ARG A 136 -0.42 -11.54 11.22
C ARG A 136 0.17 -10.50 10.27
N LEU A 137 -0.53 -10.24 9.16
CA LEU A 137 -0.09 -9.31 8.12
C LEU A 137 -1.14 -8.22 7.90
N ALA A 138 -0.74 -6.96 8.05
CA ALA A 138 -1.52 -5.80 7.68
C ALA A 138 -0.93 -5.09 6.47
N VAL A 139 -1.77 -4.40 5.71
CA VAL A 139 -1.34 -3.45 4.68
C VAL A 139 -1.61 -2.02 5.15
N LEU A 140 -0.64 -1.15 4.93
CA LEU A 140 -0.71 0.29 5.17
C LEU A 140 -0.38 1.01 3.87
N GLY A 141 -1.20 1.93 3.44
CA GLY A 141 -0.90 2.72 2.26
C GLY A 141 -1.34 4.17 2.38
N GLU A 142 -0.65 5.05 1.66
CA GLU A 142 -0.97 6.47 1.59
C GLU A 142 -1.45 6.90 0.20
N SER A 143 -2.48 7.75 0.09
CA SER A 143 -2.96 8.31 -1.17
C SER A 143 -3.24 7.21 -2.22
N ALA A 144 -2.52 7.19 -3.34
CA ALA A 144 -2.58 6.09 -4.32
C ALA A 144 -2.23 4.71 -3.70
N GLY A 145 -1.32 4.68 -2.72
CA GLY A 145 -1.01 3.47 -1.94
C GLY A 145 -2.15 3.11 -0.98
N GLY A 146 -2.85 4.10 -0.41
CA GLY A 146 -4.06 3.88 0.39
C GLY A 146 -5.18 3.22 -0.42
N TYR A 147 -5.38 3.68 -1.65
CA TYR A 147 -6.23 3.00 -2.62
C TYR A 147 -5.81 1.54 -2.82
N LEU A 148 -4.51 1.28 -3.07
CA LEU A 148 -4.01 -0.08 -3.29
C LEU A 148 -4.12 -0.95 -2.03
N ALA A 149 -3.95 -0.38 -0.83
CA ALA A 149 -4.16 -1.08 0.43
C ALA A 149 -5.63 -1.50 0.60
N LEU A 150 -6.57 -0.61 0.27
CA LEU A 150 -8.00 -0.92 0.27
C LEU A 150 -8.33 -2.00 -0.78
N MET A 151 -7.81 -1.90 -2.00
CA MET A 151 -8.00 -2.92 -3.04
C MET A 151 -7.44 -4.28 -2.59
N ALA A 152 -6.27 -4.32 -1.97
CA ALA A 152 -5.69 -5.57 -1.46
C ALA A 152 -6.54 -6.21 -0.36
N GLY A 153 -7.10 -5.41 0.56
CA GLY A 153 -7.91 -5.91 1.66
C GLY A 153 -9.35 -6.25 1.28
N LEU A 154 -9.97 -5.47 0.38
CA LEU A 154 -11.39 -5.61 0.05
C LEU A 154 -11.63 -6.45 -1.21
N ALA A 155 -10.70 -6.43 -2.17
CA ALA A 155 -10.85 -7.05 -3.49
C ALA A 155 -9.74 -8.06 -3.82
N GLY A 156 -8.83 -8.38 -2.89
CA GLY A 156 -7.61 -9.14 -3.17
C GLY A 156 -7.82 -10.43 -3.96
N GLU A 157 -8.84 -11.21 -3.64
CA GLU A 157 -9.12 -12.47 -4.34
C GLU A 157 -9.56 -12.26 -5.80
N ALA A 158 -10.33 -11.20 -6.08
CA ALA A 158 -10.77 -10.87 -7.44
C ALA A 158 -9.60 -10.45 -8.35
N PHE A 159 -8.49 -10.02 -7.76
CA PHE A 159 -7.29 -9.55 -8.45
C PHE A 159 -6.05 -10.42 -8.18
N ALA A 160 -6.20 -11.68 -7.75
CA ALA A 160 -5.07 -12.51 -7.32
C ALA A 160 -3.90 -12.56 -8.31
N GLY A 161 -4.17 -12.66 -9.63
CA GLY A 161 -3.16 -12.59 -10.68
C GLY A 161 -2.08 -13.69 -10.62
N GLU A 162 -1.19 -13.66 -11.61
CA GLU A 162 -0.13 -14.67 -11.79
C GLU A 162 1.28 -14.14 -11.45
N VAL A 163 1.41 -12.88 -11.03
CA VAL A 163 2.71 -12.22 -10.79
C VAL A 163 3.37 -12.78 -9.54
N GLY A 164 4.67 -13.11 -9.63
CA GLY A 164 5.49 -13.53 -8.49
C GLY A 164 5.17 -14.92 -7.95
N VAL A 165 5.27 -15.09 -6.64
CA VAL A 165 5.10 -16.40 -5.98
C VAL A 165 3.65 -16.86 -6.09
N LYS A 166 3.46 -18.12 -6.51
CA LYS A 166 2.17 -18.81 -6.62
C LYS A 166 1.88 -19.68 -5.39
N GLY A 167 0.60 -20.01 -5.19
CA GLY A 167 0.18 -20.95 -4.15
C GLY A 167 0.16 -20.37 -2.72
N GLN A 168 0.47 -19.08 -2.56
CA GLN A 168 0.34 -18.37 -1.28
C GLN A 168 -0.91 -17.48 -1.30
N SER A 169 -1.55 -17.33 -0.14
CA SER A 169 -2.67 -16.39 0.03
C SER A 169 -2.18 -14.94 -0.08
N SER A 170 -2.96 -14.08 -0.72
CA SER A 170 -2.78 -12.63 -0.70
C SER A 170 -3.71 -11.93 0.31
N GLY A 171 -4.49 -12.68 1.11
CA GLY A 171 -5.36 -12.12 2.14
C GLY A 171 -4.57 -11.39 3.24
N VAL A 172 -5.18 -10.37 3.84
CA VAL A 172 -4.58 -9.60 4.93
C VAL A 172 -5.53 -9.51 6.12
N GLN A 173 -4.99 -9.34 7.32
CA GLN A 173 -5.75 -9.32 8.56
C GLN A 173 -6.21 -7.93 8.98
N ALA A 174 -5.58 -6.88 8.42
CA ALA A 174 -5.97 -5.49 8.67
C ALA A 174 -5.55 -4.58 7.50
N VAL A 175 -6.27 -3.49 7.34
CA VAL A 175 -5.94 -2.42 6.38
C VAL A 175 -5.84 -1.10 7.10
N VAL A 176 -4.77 -0.35 6.85
CA VAL A 176 -4.65 1.06 7.21
C VAL A 176 -4.65 1.88 5.92
N ASN A 177 -5.66 2.71 5.78
CA ASN A 177 -5.83 3.63 4.66
C ASN A 177 -5.52 5.06 5.13
N TRP A 178 -4.43 5.62 4.64
CA TRP A 178 -4.13 7.03 4.81
C TRP A 178 -4.59 7.80 3.56
N TYR A 179 -5.66 8.59 3.71
CA TYR A 179 -6.21 9.50 2.69
C TYR A 179 -6.24 8.92 1.26
N GLY A 180 -6.52 7.64 1.11
CA GLY A 180 -6.62 6.97 -0.19
C GLY A 180 -7.95 7.23 -0.88
N VAL A 181 -7.93 7.13 -2.22
CA VAL A 181 -9.14 7.13 -3.03
C VAL A 181 -9.96 5.88 -2.75
N THR A 182 -11.26 6.03 -2.56
CA THR A 182 -12.18 4.94 -2.23
C THR A 182 -13.19 4.66 -3.34
N ASP A 183 -13.54 5.68 -4.11
CA ASP A 183 -14.47 5.60 -5.24
C ASP A 183 -14.01 6.52 -6.38
N LEU A 184 -13.60 5.90 -7.47
CA LEU A 184 -13.15 6.59 -8.68
C LEU A 184 -14.28 7.25 -9.45
N LEU A 185 -15.55 6.86 -9.23
CA LEU A 185 -16.71 7.47 -9.89
C LEU A 185 -17.03 8.85 -9.31
N THR A 186 -16.95 8.98 -7.99
CA THR A 186 -17.47 10.18 -7.28
C THR A 186 -16.39 11.19 -6.92
N ILE A 187 -15.11 10.82 -6.94
CA ILE A 187 -14.02 11.67 -6.46
C ILE A 187 -13.95 13.03 -7.17
N ALA A 188 -14.19 13.08 -8.49
CA ALA A 188 -14.14 14.33 -9.24
C ALA A 188 -15.28 15.27 -8.84
N GLU A 189 -16.51 14.75 -8.73
CA GLU A 189 -17.68 15.51 -8.31
C GLU A 189 -17.51 16.03 -6.88
N GLN A 190 -17.04 15.20 -5.96
CA GLN A 190 -16.79 15.59 -4.58
C GLN A 190 -15.73 16.69 -4.48
N GLY A 191 -14.67 16.64 -5.30
CA GLY A 191 -13.67 17.70 -5.38
C GLY A 191 -14.24 19.02 -5.90
N HIS A 192 -15.22 18.98 -6.82
CA HIS A 192 -15.93 20.17 -7.29
C HIS A 192 -16.82 20.77 -6.19
N ALA A 193 -17.54 19.93 -5.45
CA ALA A 193 -18.42 20.37 -4.37
C ALA A 193 -17.66 21.10 -3.26
N ASP A 194 -16.40 20.74 -3.01
CA ASP A 194 -15.51 21.40 -2.05
C ASP A 194 -14.92 22.73 -2.55
N GLY A 195 -15.34 23.20 -3.74
CA GLY A 195 -14.89 24.49 -4.31
C GLY A 195 -13.42 24.53 -4.75
N ARG A 196 -12.83 23.39 -5.04
CA ARG A 196 -11.40 23.30 -5.41
C ARG A 196 -11.13 23.90 -6.77
N PRO A 197 -10.00 24.63 -6.92
CA PRO A 197 -9.54 25.02 -8.23
C PRO A 197 -9.31 23.78 -9.09
N GLN A 198 -9.95 23.74 -10.26
CA GLN A 198 -9.67 22.71 -11.24
C GLN A 198 -8.43 23.13 -12.03
N ASP A 199 -7.42 22.27 -12.08
CA ASP A 199 -6.34 22.39 -13.05
C ASP A 199 -6.88 21.82 -14.38
N PRO A 200 -7.11 22.64 -15.43
CA PRO A 200 -7.62 22.17 -16.71
C PRO A 200 -6.75 21.12 -17.39
N GLY A 201 -5.47 21.05 -16.99
CA GLY A 201 -4.50 20.06 -17.47
C GLY A 201 -4.43 18.78 -16.65
N ALA A 202 -5.00 18.76 -15.45
CA ALA A 202 -4.95 17.60 -14.57
C ALA A 202 -5.92 16.50 -15.08
N ARG A 203 -5.40 15.28 -15.22
CA ARG A 203 -6.27 14.12 -15.50
C ARG A 203 -6.98 13.70 -14.21
N PRO A 204 -8.31 13.44 -14.27
CA PRO A 204 -9.03 12.83 -13.17
C PRO A 204 -8.36 11.53 -12.68
N PRO A 205 -8.46 11.17 -11.41
CA PRO A 205 -7.86 9.95 -10.88
C PRO A 205 -8.24 8.68 -11.65
N ALA A 206 -9.50 8.54 -12.06
CA ALA A 206 -9.96 7.42 -12.88
C ALA A 206 -9.23 7.37 -14.24
N GLU A 207 -9.14 8.48 -14.97
CA GLU A 207 -8.43 8.53 -16.24
C GLU A 207 -6.93 8.31 -16.11
N ARG A 208 -6.35 8.71 -14.97
CA ARG A 208 -4.94 8.51 -14.68
C ARG A 208 -4.63 7.04 -14.53
N LEU A 209 -5.45 6.32 -13.76
CA LEU A 209 -5.25 4.91 -13.45
C LEU A 209 -5.66 3.98 -14.61
N LEU A 210 -6.83 4.23 -15.20
CA LEU A 210 -7.48 3.32 -16.15
C LEU A 210 -7.26 3.72 -17.63
N GLY A 211 -6.85 4.96 -17.88
CA GLY A 211 -6.77 5.55 -19.22
C GLY A 211 -8.00 6.39 -19.60
N ARG A 212 -7.88 7.10 -20.71
CA ARG A 212 -8.97 7.96 -21.22
C ARG A 212 -10.19 7.12 -21.62
N ALA A 213 -11.38 7.71 -21.46
CA ALA A 213 -12.66 7.12 -21.85
C ALA A 213 -12.90 5.72 -21.23
N SER A 214 -12.52 5.54 -19.97
CA SER A 214 -12.78 4.31 -19.25
C SER A 214 -14.29 4.07 -19.11
N ASP A 215 -14.71 2.85 -19.38
CA ASP A 215 -16.07 2.39 -19.17
C ASP A 215 -16.46 2.60 -17.69
N PRO A 216 -17.65 3.16 -17.37
CA PRO A 216 -18.15 3.30 -16.01
C PRO A 216 -18.16 1.99 -15.21
N GLU A 217 -18.37 0.84 -15.86
CA GLU A 217 -18.30 -0.46 -15.20
C GLU A 217 -16.87 -0.81 -14.79
N LEU A 218 -15.88 -0.54 -15.63
CA LEU A 218 -14.47 -0.68 -15.27
C LEU A 218 -14.09 0.26 -14.13
N VAL A 219 -14.56 1.51 -14.16
CA VAL A 219 -14.30 2.50 -13.08
C VAL A 219 -14.89 2.01 -11.76
N ARG A 220 -16.13 1.45 -11.78
CA ARG A 220 -16.75 0.85 -10.61
C ARG A 220 -15.96 -0.37 -10.12
N TYR A 221 -15.59 -1.27 -11.02
CA TYR A 221 -14.80 -2.47 -10.70
C TYR A 221 -13.42 -2.12 -10.12
N ALA A 222 -12.82 -1.03 -10.55
CA ALA A 222 -11.57 -0.52 -10.02
C ALA A 222 -11.72 0.32 -8.73
N SER A 223 -12.95 0.50 -8.21
CA SER A 223 -13.19 1.30 -7.01
C SER A 223 -13.26 0.39 -5.76
N PRO A 224 -12.41 0.61 -4.72
CA PRO A 224 -12.41 -0.20 -3.50
C PRO A 224 -13.79 -0.38 -2.86
N ILE A 225 -14.60 0.68 -2.86
CA ILE A 225 -15.94 0.68 -2.26
C ILE A 225 -16.89 -0.38 -2.87
N SER A 226 -16.64 -0.78 -4.12
CA SER A 226 -17.46 -1.79 -4.81
C SER A 226 -17.20 -3.22 -4.36
N HIS A 227 -16.16 -3.45 -3.56
CA HIS A 227 -15.74 -4.78 -3.10
C HIS A 227 -15.97 -5.00 -1.60
N ILE A 228 -16.69 -4.10 -0.95
CA ILE A 228 -16.99 -4.22 0.48
C ILE A 228 -17.88 -5.43 0.72
N SER A 229 -17.51 -6.24 1.73
CA SER A 229 -18.30 -7.35 2.22
C SER A 229 -18.30 -7.39 3.76
N ALA A 230 -19.25 -8.08 4.37
CA ALA A 230 -19.30 -8.26 5.82
C ALA A 230 -18.08 -9.00 6.38
N THR A 231 -17.38 -9.77 5.54
CA THR A 231 -16.17 -10.54 5.91
C THR A 231 -14.86 -9.79 5.61
N ALA A 232 -14.95 -8.53 5.19
CA ALA A 232 -13.77 -7.72 4.96
C ALA A 232 -12.89 -7.62 6.23
N PRO A 233 -11.56 -7.58 6.10
CA PRO A 233 -10.70 -7.32 7.23
C PRO A 233 -11.03 -5.96 7.87
N PRO A 234 -10.73 -5.75 9.17
CA PRO A 234 -10.90 -4.44 9.77
C PRO A 234 -10.08 -3.38 9.05
N VAL A 235 -10.69 -2.21 8.84
CA VAL A 235 -10.07 -1.07 8.15
C VAL A 235 -10.00 0.12 9.09
N LEU A 236 -8.82 0.73 9.22
CA LEU A 236 -8.64 2.08 9.77
C LEU A 236 -8.45 3.05 8.61
N THR A 237 -9.26 4.10 8.56
CA THR A 237 -9.02 5.24 7.65
C THR A 237 -8.66 6.46 8.48
N GLN A 238 -7.46 7.01 8.26
CA GLN A 238 -7.03 8.31 8.78
C GLN A 238 -6.98 9.30 7.62
N HIS A 239 -7.70 10.42 7.74
CA HIS A 239 -7.89 11.35 6.62
C HIS A 239 -8.04 12.79 7.12
N GLY A 240 -7.33 13.71 6.48
CA GLY A 240 -7.42 15.13 6.79
C GLY A 240 -8.78 15.71 6.42
N THR A 241 -9.42 16.46 7.34
CA THR A 241 -10.74 17.05 7.07
C THR A 241 -10.71 18.20 6.07
N ALA A 242 -9.52 18.79 5.83
CA ALA A 242 -9.28 19.85 4.85
C ALA A 242 -8.46 19.36 3.63
N ASP A 243 -8.44 18.06 3.36
CA ASP A 243 -7.69 17.47 2.26
C ASP A 243 -8.19 17.99 0.89
N ARG A 244 -7.35 18.73 0.19
CA ARG A 244 -7.64 19.36 -1.10
C ARG A 244 -7.31 18.51 -2.31
N LEU A 245 -6.71 17.34 -2.14
CA LEU A 245 -6.36 16.45 -3.26
C LEU A 245 -7.31 15.24 -3.33
N VAL A 246 -7.51 14.55 -2.23
CA VAL A 246 -8.52 13.49 -2.09
C VAL A 246 -9.59 13.98 -1.11
N PRO A 247 -10.81 14.30 -1.57
CA PRO A 247 -11.86 14.85 -0.70
C PRO A 247 -12.11 13.98 0.54
N PHE A 248 -12.25 14.60 1.73
CA PHE A 248 -12.63 13.88 2.94
C PHE A 248 -13.95 13.12 2.77
N ALA A 249 -14.81 13.57 1.85
CA ALA A 249 -16.03 12.87 1.44
C ALA A 249 -15.78 11.41 0.98
N GLN A 250 -14.60 11.11 0.43
CA GLN A 250 -14.20 9.74 0.09
C GLN A 250 -14.12 8.85 1.34
N ALA A 251 -13.54 9.35 2.43
CA ALA A 251 -13.46 8.61 3.70
C ALA A 251 -14.83 8.44 4.35
N LEU A 252 -15.67 9.46 4.31
CA LEU A 252 -17.05 9.40 4.82
C LEU A 252 -17.91 8.40 4.05
N GLN A 253 -17.78 8.38 2.72
CA GLN A 253 -18.49 7.44 1.86
C GLN A 253 -18.07 6.00 2.14
N LEU A 254 -16.77 5.74 2.26
CA LEU A 254 -16.25 4.43 2.66
C LEU A 254 -16.81 3.99 4.02
N HIS A 255 -16.75 4.89 5.02
CA HIS A 255 -17.25 4.60 6.36
C HIS A 255 -18.73 4.20 6.35
N LYS A 256 -19.55 4.96 5.63
CA LYS A 256 -20.99 4.66 5.48
C LYS A 256 -21.21 3.30 4.81
N ALA A 257 -20.48 2.99 3.74
CA ALA A 257 -20.62 1.75 3.01
C ALA A 257 -20.16 0.52 3.83
N MET A 258 -19.01 0.62 4.53
CA MET A 258 -18.51 -0.43 5.43
C MET A 258 -19.49 -0.71 6.56
N THR A 259 -20.04 0.35 7.20
CA THR A 259 -21.05 0.22 8.25
C THR A 259 -22.33 -0.45 7.74
N ALA A 260 -22.80 -0.06 6.56
CA ALA A 260 -24.00 -0.65 5.94
C ALA A 260 -23.81 -2.14 5.60
N ALA A 261 -22.60 -2.55 5.27
CA ALA A 261 -22.25 -3.95 5.00
C ALA A 261 -22.00 -4.77 6.28
N GLY A 262 -22.01 -4.15 7.46
CA GLY A 262 -21.66 -4.81 8.73
C GLY A 262 -20.16 -5.10 8.88
N ALA A 263 -19.30 -4.45 8.08
CA ALA A 263 -17.87 -4.60 8.12
C ALA A 263 -17.24 -3.66 9.17
N ARG A 264 -16.11 -4.09 9.76
CA ARG A 264 -15.42 -3.31 10.80
C ARG A 264 -14.61 -2.18 10.17
N HIS A 265 -15.04 -0.93 10.41
CA HIS A 265 -14.33 0.26 9.93
C HIS A 265 -14.22 1.31 11.04
N HIS A 266 -13.00 1.79 11.24
CA HIS A 266 -12.71 2.93 12.11
C HIS A 266 -12.28 4.12 11.26
N LEU A 267 -13.06 5.21 11.32
CA LEU A 267 -12.72 6.50 10.71
C LEU A 267 -12.10 7.40 11.77
N ASP A 268 -10.90 7.88 11.51
CA ASP A 268 -10.13 8.80 12.35
C ASP A 268 -9.90 10.11 11.56
N PRO A 269 -10.78 11.11 11.70
CA PRO A 269 -10.61 12.40 11.04
C PRO A 269 -9.44 13.17 11.66
N ILE A 270 -8.54 13.68 10.83
CA ILE A 270 -7.43 14.53 11.27
C ILE A 270 -7.82 15.98 10.99
N GLU A 271 -8.29 16.66 12.05
CA GLU A 271 -8.90 17.98 11.93
C GLU A 271 -7.96 19.01 11.32
N GLY A 272 -8.45 19.75 10.31
CA GLY A 272 -7.74 20.81 9.61
C GLY A 272 -6.54 20.35 8.75
N ALA A 273 -6.21 19.06 8.74
CA ALA A 273 -5.12 18.56 7.94
C ALA A 273 -5.49 18.51 6.45
N ASP A 274 -4.56 18.92 5.61
CA ASP A 274 -4.61 18.75 4.16
C ASP A 274 -4.01 17.39 3.75
N HIS A 275 -3.93 17.11 2.45
CA HIS A 275 -3.34 15.87 1.90
C HIS A 275 -1.95 15.58 2.47
N CYS A 276 -1.62 14.32 2.65
CA CYS A 276 -0.40 13.87 3.33
C CYS A 276 -0.30 14.33 4.79
N PHE A 277 -1.41 14.64 5.44
CA PHE A 277 -1.47 15.24 6.77
C PHE A 277 -0.74 16.58 6.87
N TRP A 278 -0.62 17.29 5.74
CA TRP A 278 -0.05 18.63 5.74
C TRP A 278 -0.83 19.54 6.70
N ASN A 279 -0.12 20.36 7.46
CA ASN A 279 -0.67 21.22 8.52
C ASN A 279 -1.37 20.50 9.70
N ALA A 280 -1.31 19.15 9.78
CA ALA A 280 -1.85 18.46 10.94
C ALA A 280 -1.16 18.95 12.23
N GLN A 281 -1.95 19.32 13.22
CA GLN A 281 -1.47 19.63 14.56
C GLN A 281 -1.48 18.37 15.47
N ASP A 282 -2.20 17.34 15.06
CA ASP A 282 -2.33 16.09 15.79
C ASP A 282 -1.07 15.25 15.65
N THR A 283 -0.33 15.08 16.73
CA THR A 283 0.87 14.23 16.80
C THR A 283 0.55 12.78 17.20
N GLY A 284 -0.69 12.48 17.53
CA GLY A 284 -1.13 11.17 18.04
C GLY A 284 -1.54 10.17 16.96
N LEU A 285 -1.63 10.57 15.69
CA LEU A 285 -2.14 9.72 14.60
C LEU A 285 -1.41 8.37 14.48
N THR A 286 -0.07 8.36 14.60
CA THR A 286 0.71 7.13 14.54
C THR A 286 0.44 6.21 15.74
N ASN A 287 0.20 6.77 16.95
CA ASN A 287 -0.16 5.97 18.13
C ASN A 287 -1.53 5.30 17.94
N ARG A 288 -2.52 6.00 17.38
CA ARG A 288 -3.85 5.43 17.11
C ARG A 288 -3.77 4.33 16.06
N MET A 289 -2.96 4.53 15.01
CA MET A 289 -2.66 3.46 14.03
C MET A 289 -2.05 2.23 14.69
N LEU A 290 -1.01 2.40 15.53
CA LEU A 290 -0.37 1.28 16.25
C LEU A 290 -1.35 0.58 17.20
N GLY A 291 -2.21 1.33 17.89
CA GLY A 291 -3.28 0.76 18.73
C GLY A 291 -4.27 -0.09 17.93
N PHE A 292 -4.67 0.39 16.75
CA PHE A 292 -5.51 -0.37 15.83
C PHE A 292 -4.81 -1.65 15.36
N LEU A 293 -3.55 -1.57 14.92
CA LEU A 293 -2.77 -2.73 14.48
C LEU A 293 -2.60 -3.75 15.60
N GLY A 294 -2.32 -3.30 16.84
CA GLY A 294 -2.19 -4.18 18.01
C GLY A 294 -3.47 -4.96 18.31
N THR A 295 -4.64 -4.34 18.09
CA THR A 295 -5.94 -5.00 18.27
C THR A 295 -6.27 -5.93 17.10
N ALA A 296 -5.96 -5.52 15.88
CA ALA A 296 -6.36 -6.26 14.68
C ALA A 296 -5.46 -7.46 14.37
N LEU A 297 -4.22 -7.45 14.87
CA LEU A 297 -3.20 -8.49 14.66
C LEU A 297 -2.90 -9.29 15.96
N SER A 298 -3.73 -9.13 16.98
CA SER A 298 -3.61 -9.91 18.25
C SER A 298 -3.99 -11.38 18.08
#